data_2c72b36b9d1d946bb068bc4ce1cca4e2
#
_entry.id   2c72b36b9d1d946bb068bc4ce1cca4e2
#
_cell.length_a   1.000
_cell.length_b   1.000
_cell.length_c   1.000
_cell.angle_alpha   90.00
_cell.angle_beta   90.00
_cell.angle_gamma   90.00
#
_symmetry.space_group_name_H-M   'P 1'
#
loop_
_entity.id
_entity.type
_entity.pdbx_description
1 polymer ?
#
loop_
_entity_poly.entity_id
_entity_poly.type
_entity_poly.pdbx_seq_one_letter_code
_entity_poly.pdbx_strand_id
1 'polypeptide(L)'
;MTKPEEIYRALLEATAFGTRKIIDAFVENGVNVDELYACGGLPQKNKLLMQIYADVTNREIKIAASKQTPAVGAAMFAAVAAGKENGGYESIVEAARNMGKVREETFKPIPENVAMYEQLYQEYTKLHDYFGRGENDVMKRLKHWKETARAAKESMTLS
;
A
#
# COMPACT_ATOMS: atom_id res chain seq x y z
N MET A 1 12.00 28.41 -3.55
CA MET A 1 11.08 27.99 -4.64
C MET A 1 11.10 26.47 -4.69
N THR A 2 9.95 25.81 -4.60
CA THR A 2 9.84 24.34 -4.62
C THR A 2 10.30 23.80 -5.98
N LYS A 3 11.13 22.77 -5.97
CA LYS A 3 11.70 22.14 -7.17
C LYS A 3 10.85 20.96 -7.64
N PRO A 4 10.90 20.57 -8.93
CA PRO A 4 10.13 19.43 -9.44
C PRO A 4 10.42 18.10 -8.72
N GLU A 5 11.69 17.84 -8.37
CA GLU A 5 12.08 16.64 -7.63
C GLU A 5 11.50 16.58 -6.21
N GLU A 6 11.29 17.73 -5.56
CA GLU A 6 10.63 17.80 -4.25
C GLU A 6 9.14 17.47 -4.36
N ILE A 7 8.47 17.93 -5.43
CA ILE A 7 7.08 17.59 -5.72
C ILE A 7 6.95 16.08 -5.99
N TYR A 8 7.86 15.52 -6.79
CA TYR A 8 7.88 14.08 -7.08
C TYR A 8 8.06 13.26 -5.79
N ARG A 9 9.01 13.66 -4.93
CA ARG A 9 9.22 13.02 -3.64
C ARG A 9 7.98 13.09 -2.75
N ALA A 10 7.34 14.26 -2.66
CA ALA A 10 6.13 14.45 -1.87
C ALA A 10 4.97 13.53 -2.34
N LEU A 11 4.86 13.26 -3.65
CA LEU A 11 3.89 12.31 -4.18
C LEU A 11 4.18 10.87 -3.73
N LEU A 12 5.45 10.46 -3.70
CA LEU A 12 5.84 9.14 -3.16
C LEU A 12 5.53 9.05 -1.66
N GLU A 13 5.87 10.08 -0.90
CA GLU A 13 5.63 10.18 0.55
C GLU A 13 4.14 10.14 0.87
N ALA A 14 3.30 10.83 0.09
CA ALA A 14 1.84 10.82 0.25
C ALA A 14 1.24 9.41 0.13
N THR A 15 1.76 8.57 -0.78
CA THR A 15 1.32 7.17 -0.90
C THR A 15 1.70 6.34 0.33
N ALA A 16 2.89 6.58 0.88
CA ALA A 16 3.36 5.90 2.09
C ALA A 16 2.55 6.33 3.33
N PHE A 17 2.23 7.63 3.49
CA PHE A 17 1.36 8.12 4.56
C PHE A 17 -0.04 7.52 4.48
N GLY A 18 -0.62 7.43 3.28
CA GLY A 18 -1.91 6.76 3.07
C GLY A 18 -1.87 5.29 3.48
N THR A 19 -0.80 4.57 3.16
CA THR A 19 -0.61 3.18 3.59
C THR A 19 -0.46 3.07 5.11
N ARG A 20 0.30 3.96 5.74
CA ARG A 20 0.41 4.00 7.20
C ARG A 20 -0.95 4.24 7.86
N LYS A 21 -1.79 5.13 7.31
CA LYS A 21 -3.14 5.38 7.84
C LYS A 21 -4.03 4.12 7.79
N ILE A 22 -3.87 3.30 6.74
CA ILE A 22 -4.57 2.01 6.64
C ILE A 22 -4.05 1.02 7.71
N ILE A 23 -2.73 0.94 7.89
CA ILE A 23 -2.11 0.07 8.90
C ILE A 23 -2.57 0.48 10.30
N ASP A 24 -2.57 1.78 10.60
CA ASP A 24 -3.02 2.30 11.89
C ASP A 24 -4.50 1.93 12.14
N ALA A 25 -5.36 2.00 11.12
CA ALA A 25 -6.74 1.57 11.23
C ALA A 25 -6.88 0.07 11.56
N PHE A 26 -6.02 -0.80 11.03
CA PHE A 26 -5.99 -2.22 11.43
C PHE A 26 -5.58 -2.38 12.89
N VAL A 27 -4.51 -1.71 13.29
CA VAL A 27 -3.99 -1.77 14.67
C VAL A 27 -5.01 -1.23 15.68
N GLU A 28 -5.65 -0.09 15.39
CA GLU A 28 -6.71 0.50 16.21
C GLU A 28 -7.93 -0.42 16.39
N ASN A 29 -8.17 -1.32 15.42
CA ASN A 29 -9.23 -2.33 15.48
C ASN A 29 -8.74 -3.71 15.98
N GLY A 30 -7.56 -3.77 16.60
CA GLY A 30 -7.04 -4.98 17.25
C GLY A 30 -6.37 -5.98 16.30
N VAL A 31 -6.09 -5.59 15.06
CA VAL A 31 -5.36 -6.43 14.09
C VAL A 31 -3.91 -5.98 14.03
N ASN A 32 -3.00 -6.76 14.60
CA ASN A 32 -1.57 -6.48 14.52
C ASN A 32 -1.06 -6.63 13.10
N VAL A 33 -0.21 -5.68 12.68
CA VAL A 33 0.50 -5.73 11.40
C VAL A 33 1.99 -5.69 11.70
N ASP A 34 2.59 -6.87 11.85
CA ASP A 34 3.98 -7.02 12.28
C ASP A 34 4.95 -7.03 11.09
N GLU A 35 4.54 -7.53 9.94
CA GLU A 35 5.38 -7.68 8.76
C GLU A 35 4.69 -7.13 7.51
N LEU A 36 5.47 -6.48 6.63
CA LEU A 36 5.01 -5.98 5.35
C LEU A 36 5.73 -6.69 4.20
N TYR A 37 4.94 -7.24 3.30
CA TYR A 37 5.44 -7.89 2.08
C TYR A 37 5.02 -7.09 0.86
N ALA A 38 5.98 -6.48 0.19
CA ALA A 38 5.73 -5.75 -1.04
C ALA A 38 5.84 -6.68 -2.26
N CYS A 39 4.82 -6.62 -3.12
CA CYS A 39 4.74 -7.46 -4.32
C CYS A 39 4.42 -6.60 -5.56
N GLY A 40 4.63 -7.19 -6.75
CA GLY A 40 4.42 -6.52 -8.03
C GLY A 40 5.65 -5.83 -8.58
N GLY A 41 5.47 -4.95 -9.56
CA GLY A 41 6.57 -4.34 -10.31
C GLY A 41 7.25 -3.15 -9.63
N LEU A 42 6.52 -2.37 -8.84
CA LEU A 42 7.03 -1.16 -8.19
C LEU A 42 8.15 -1.44 -7.19
N PRO A 43 8.01 -2.41 -6.27
CA PRO A 43 9.06 -2.74 -5.31
C PRO A 43 10.40 -3.15 -5.96
N GLN A 44 10.32 -3.67 -7.17
CA GLN A 44 11.51 -4.13 -7.89
C GLN A 44 12.24 -3.00 -8.64
N LYS A 45 11.55 -1.91 -8.95
CA LYS A 45 12.03 -0.83 -9.80
C LYS A 45 12.38 0.44 -9.02
N ASN A 46 11.79 0.65 -7.85
CA ASN A 46 11.93 1.89 -7.10
C ASN A 46 12.34 1.63 -5.64
N LYS A 47 13.64 1.53 -5.42
CA LYS A 47 14.22 1.33 -4.08
C LYS A 47 13.94 2.51 -3.14
N LEU A 48 13.95 3.74 -3.68
CA LEU A 48 13.63 4.94 -2.90
C LEU A 48 12.21 4.85 -2.33
N LEU A 49 11.24 4.44 -3.13
CA LEU A 49 9.86 4.26 -2.68
C LEU A 49 9.79 3.23 -1.54
N MET A 50 10.48 2.10 -1.66
CA MET A 50 10.48 1.06 -0.63
C MET A 50 11.12 1.54 0.68
N GLN A 51 12.20 2.32 0.60
CA GLN A 51 12.81 2.93 1.78
C GLN A 51 11.86 3.94 2.44
N ILE A 52 11.20 4.80 1.65
CA ILE A 52 10.19 5.74 2.18
C ILE A 52 9.07 4.98 2.90
N TYR A 53 8.58 3.90 2.33
CA TYR A 53 7.56 3.07 2.98
C TYR A 53 8.05 2.46 4.30
N ALA A 54 9.27 1.94 4.34
CA ALA A 54 9.85 1.41 5.56
C ALA A 54 9.98 2.49 6.65
N ASP A 55 10.48 3.67 6.28
CA ASP A 55 10.69 4.79 7.20
C ASP A 55 9.36 5.37 7.70
N VAL A 56 8.40 5.59 6.81
CA VAL A 56 7.07 6.13 7.16
C VAL A 56 6.27 5.17 8.02
N THR A 57 6.29 3.88 7.73
CA THR A 57 5.52 2.87 8.49
C THR A 57 6.24 2.39 9.73
N ASN A 58 7.53 2.73 9.87
CA ASN A 58 8.44 2.20 10.90
C ASN A 58 8.40 0.65 10.96
N ARG A 59 8.42 0.01 9.78
CA ARG A 59 8.37 -1.45 9.63
C ARG A 59 9.32 -1.91 8.54
N GLU A 60 9.91 -3.09 8.73
CA GLU A 60 10.69 -3.72 7.69
C GLU A 60 9.80 -4.11 6.51
N ILE A 61 10.26 -3.79 5.29
CA ILE A 61 9.59 -4.20 4.04
C ILE A 61 10.37 -5.34 3.42
N LYS A 62 9.73 -6.49 3.31
CA LYS A 62 10.24 -7.67 2.59
C LYS A 62 9.70 -7.67 1.16
N ILE A 63 10.52 -8.05 0.20
CA ILE A 63 10.14 -8.05 -1.22
C ILE A 63 9.86 -9.47 -1.68
N ALA A 64 8.67 -9.72 -2.25
CA ALA A 64 8.36 -11.01 -2.85
C ALA A 64 9.32 -11.33 -4.01
N ALA A 65 9.84 -12.56 -4.05
CA ALA A 65 10.81 -12.96 -5.06
C ALA A 65 10.16 -13.07 -6.45
N SER A 66 8.90 -13.51 -6.52
CA SER A 66 8.18 -13.64 -7.78
C SER A 66 7.71 -12.28 -8.29
N LYS A 67 7.82 -12.09 -9.62
CA LYS A 67 7.20 -10.95 -10.31
C LYS A 67 5.69 -11.13 -10.52
N GLN A 68 5.22 -12.37 -10.45
CA GLN A 68 3.82 -12.77 -10.68
C GLN A 68 3.20 -13.35 -9.41
N THR A 69 3.17 -12.56 -8.35
CA THR A 69 2.69 -12.99 -7.02
C THR A 69 1.25 -13.54 -7.05
N PRO A 70 0.30 -12.96 -7.80
CA PRO A 70 -1.04 -13.55 -7.93
C PRO A 70 -1.03 -14.96 -8.54
N ALA A 71 -0.18 -15.18 -9.54
CA ALA A 71 -0.04 -16.51 -10.17
C ALA A 71 0.55 -17.53 -9.18
N VAL A 72 1.52 -17.12 -8.37
CA VAL A 72 2.06 -17.98 -7.31
C VAL A 72 0.98 -18.32 -6.29
N GLY A 73 0.16 -17.35 -5.86
CA GLY A 73 -0.96 -17.60 -4.97
C GLY A 73 -1.99 -18.58 -5.55
N ALA A 74 -2.35 -18.43 -6.81
CA ALA A 74 -3.24 -19.37 -7.51
C ALA A 74 -2.62 -20.78 -7.58
N ALA A 75 -1.31 -20.88 -7.85
CA ALA A 75 -0.59 -22.15 -7.86
C ALA A 75 -0.54 -22.82 -6.47
N MET A 76 -0.43 -22.03 -5.39
CA MET A 76 -0.51 -22.55 -4.02
C MET A 76 -1.88 -23.18 -3.74
N PHE A 77 -2.98 -22.52 -4.12
CA PHE A 77 -4.32 -23.09 -3.97
C PHE A 77 -4.51 -24.34 -4.82
N ALA A 78 -4.02 -24.36 -6.05
CA ALA A 78 -4.05 -25.54 -6.91
C ALA A 78 -3.27 -26.72 -6.30
N ALA A 79 -2.09 -26.45 -5.72
CA ALA A 79 -1.29 -27.48 -5.06
C ALA A 79 -1.97 -28.04 -3.80
N VAL A 80 -2.69 -27.20 -3.05
CA VAL A 80 -3.51 -27.69 -1.91
C VAL A 80 -4.71 -28.51 -2.40
N ALA A 81 -5.37 -28.08 -3.48
CA ALA A 81 -6.48 -28.85 -4.06
C ALA A 81 -6.06 -30.22 -4.63
N ALA A 82 -4.83 -30.32 -5.17
CA ALA A 82 -4.26 -31.60 -5.61
C ALA A 82 -4.02 -32.59 -4.45
N GLY A 83 -3.72 -32.07 -3.26
CA GLY A 83 -3.43 -32.87 -2.08
C GLY A 83 -2.05 -33.50 -2.09
N LYS A 84 -1.60 -33.90 -0.91
CA LYS A 84 -0.23 -34.43 -0.71
C LYS A 84 0.03 -35.72 -1.48
N GLU A 85 -0.98 -36.56 -1.65
CA GLU A 85 -0.89 -37.82 -2.41
C GLU A 85 -0.55 -37.59 -3.89
N ASN A 86 -0.89 -36.42 -4.43
CA ASN A 86 -0.60 -36.04 -5.82
C ASN A 86 0.55 -35.03 -5.93
N GLY A 87 1.42 -34.96 -4.89
CA GLY A 87 2.58 -34.07 -4.89
C GLY A 87 2.27 -32.62 -4.52
N GLY A 88 1.07 -32.35 -4.00
CA GLY A 88 0.67 -31.05 -3.46
C GLY A 88 0.92 -30.92 -1.96
N TYR A 89 0.12 -30.08 -1.29
CA TYR A 89 0.26 -29.76 0.13
C TYR A 89 -1.05 -30.00 0.88
N GLU A 90 -0.96 -30.25 2.19
CA GLU A 90 -2.13 -30.43 3.05
C GLU A 90 -2.83 -29.11 3.40
N SER A 91 -2.09 -28.00 3.40
CA SER A 91 -2.63 -26.71 3.79
C SER A 91 -1.99 -25.56 3.00
N ILE A 92 -2.73 -24.45 2.94
CA ILE A 92 -2.20 -23.22 2.33
C ILE A 92 -0.99 -22.66 3.08
N VAL A 93 -0.89 -22.90 4.38
CA VAL A 93 0.25 -22.48 5.19
C VAL A 93 1.50 -23.27 4.79
N GLU A 94 1.37 -24.58 4.58
CA GLU A 94 2.47 -25.44 4.10
C GLU A 94 2.88 -25.04 2.67
N ALA A 95 1.92 -24.84 1.78
CA ALA A 95 2.15 -24.36 0.43
C ALA A 95 2.89 -23.00 0.42
N ALA A 96 2.45 -22.05 1.25
CA ALA A 96 3.08 -20.74 1.37
C ALA A 96 4.53 -20.81 1.86
N ARG A 97 4.84 -21.67 2.84
CA ARG A 97 6.21 -21.89 3.33
C ARG A 97 7.15 -22.43 2.25
N ASN A 98 6.65 -23.29 1.38
CA ASN A 98 7.46 -23.95 0.35
C ASN A 98 7.55 -23.14 -0.96
N MET A 99 6.48 -22.44 -1.34
CA MET A 99 6.36 -21.74 -2.61
C MET A 99 6.51 -20.22 -2.48
N GLY A 100 6.21 -19.65 -1.30
CA GLY A 100 6.29 -18.22 -0.99
C GLY A 100 7.70 -17.77 -0.70
N LYS A 101 8.48 -17.44 -1.73
CA LYS A 101 9.85 -16.96 -1.56
C LYS A 101 9.89 -15.44 -1.47
N VAL A 102 10.74 -14.93 -0.57
CA VAL A 102 11.10 -13.51 -0.47
C VAL A 102 12.54 -13.31 -0.94
N ARG A 103 12.89 -12.10 -1.35
CA ARG A 103 14.27 -11.74 -1.68
C ARG A 103 15.09 -11.57 -0.39
N GLU A 104 16.39 -11.71 -0.51
CA GLU A 104 17.32 -11.40 0.58
C GLU A 104 17.35 -9.90 0.89
N GLU A 105 17.16 -9.06 -0.15
CA GLU A 105 17.10 -7.62 0.00
C GLU A 105 15.80 -7.21 0.71
N THR A 106 15.95 -6.55 1.86
CA THR A 106 14.87 -5.96 2.65
C THR A 106 15.15 -4.48 2.88
N PHE A 107 14.11 -3.72 3.21
CA PHE A 107 14.23 -2.29 3.54
C PHE A 107 13.88 -2.10 5.02
N LYS A 108 14.88 -1.74 5.81
CA LYS A 108 14.71 -1.49 7.24
C LYS A 108 14.50 0.00 7.49
N PRO A 109 13.69 0.36 8.49
CA PRO A 109 13.51 1.75 8.89
C PRO A 109 14.84 2.37 9.33
N ILE A 110 15.09 3.61 8.91
CA ILE A 110 16.22 4.42 9.34
C ILE A 110 15.73 5.35 10.46
N PRO A 111 16.25 5.22 11.71
CA PRO A 111 15.70 5.92 12.88
C PRO A 111 15.57 7.44 12.71
N GLU A 112 16.54 8.07 12.07
CA GLU A 112 16.52 9.53 11.83
C GLU A 112 15.39 9.92 10.87
N ASN A 113 15.16 9.12 9.83
CA ASN A 113 14.05 9.32 8.88
C ASN A 113 12.70 9.06 9.55
N VAL A 114 12.60 8.01 10.35
CA VAL A 114 11.37 7.69 11.10
C VAL A 114 10.95 8.86 11.98
N ALA A 115 11.89 9.46 12.72
CA ALA A 115 11.61 10.60 13.59
C ALA A 115 11.08 11.82 12.80
N MET A 116 11.62 12.08 11.61
CA MET A 116 11.15 13.15 10.74
C MET A 116 9.79 12.82 10.14
N TYR A 117 9.60 11.61 9.64
CA TYR A 117 8.32 11.19 9.06
C TYR A 117 7.20 11.11 10.09
N GLU A 118 7.50 10.87 11.37
CA GLU A 118 6.49 10.94 12.42
C GLU A 118 5.88 12.33 12.52
N GLN A 119 6.69 13.38 12.49
CA GLN A 119 6.22 14.77 12.52
C GLN A 119 5.35 15.09 11.27
N LEU A 120 5.83 14.70 10.08
CA LEU A 120 5.08 14.90 8.84
C LEU A 120 3.78 14.12 8.81
N TYR A 121 3.77 12.91 9.36
CA TYR A 121 2.56 12.08 9.45
C TYR A 121 1.50 12.68 10.36
N GLN A 122 1.90 13.32 11.45
CA GLN A 122 0.95 14.04 12.31
C GLN A 122 0.27 15.18 11.55
N GLU A 123 1.00 15.96 10.76
CA GLU A 123 0.41 17.01 9.92
C GLU A 123 -0.46 16.42 8.79
N TYR A 124 -0.01 15.35 8.15
CA TYR A 124 -0.82 14.63 7.17
C TYR A 124 -2.14 14.15 7.78
N THR A 125 -2.12 13.59 8.98
CA THR A 125 -3.33 13.09 9.66
C THR A 125 -4.31 14.21 9.96
N LYS A 126 -3.84 15.38 10.44
CA LYS A 126 -4.69 16.56 10.64
C LYS A 126 -5.39 16.99 9.36
N LEU A 127 -4.65 17.10 8.25
CA LEU A 127 -5.21 17.47 6.94
C LEU A 127 -6.17 16.41 6.41
N HIS A 128 -5.81 15.12 6.55
CA HIS A 128 -6.68 14.02 6.16
C HIS A 128 -8.02 14.07 6.90
N ASP A 129 -8.01 14.27 8.20
CA ASP A 129 -9.23 14.29 9.00
C ASP A 129 -10.03 15.58 8.75
N TYR A 130 -9.37 16.73 8.61
CA TYR A 130 -10.00 17.99 8.25
C TYR A 130 -10.78 17.91 6.93
N PHE A 131 -10.19 17.37 5.87
CA PHE A 131 -10.84 17.26 4.57
C PHE A 131 -11.68 15.99 4.38
N GLY A 132 -11.41 14.93 5.13
CA GLY A 132 -12.00 13.61 4.91
C GLY A 132 -13.08 13.22 5.93
N ARG A 133 -13.00 13.71 7.18
CA ARG A 133 -13.82 13.24 8.30
C ARG A 133 -14.85 14.24 8.82
N GLY A 134 -15.11 15.33 8.11
CA GLY A 134 -16.32 16.12 8.37
C GLY A 134 -16.14 17.55 8.86
N GLU A 135 -14.93 18.04 9.09
CA GLU A 135 -14.74 19.47 9.41
C GLU A 135 -14.89 20.35 8.18
N ASN A 136 -14.51 19.84 6.99
CA ASN A 136 -14.59 20.58 5.73
C ASN A 136 -15.13 19.69 4.60
N ASP A 137 -16.31 20.02 4.11
CA ASP A 137 -16.98 19.26 3.04
C ASP A 137 -16.51 19.59 1.62
N VAL A 138 -15.41 20.34 1.46
CA VAL A 138 -14.94 20.75 0.13
C VAL A 138 -14.72 19.56 -0.82
N MET A 139 -14.13 18.47 -0.35
CA MET A 139 -13.89 17.28 -1.18
C MET A 139 -15.20 16.62 -1.62
N LYS A 140 -16.22 16.57 -0.76
CA LYS A 140 -17.54 16.06 -1.09
C LYS A 140 -18.24 16.96 -2.12
N ARG A 141 -18.15 18.30 -1.96
CA ARG A 141 -18.70 19.26 -2.92
C ARG A 141 -18.02 19.14 -4.30
N LEU A 142 -16.69 19.05 -4.33
CA LEU A 142 -15.95 18.88 -5.59
C LEU A 142 -16.31 17.56 -6.29
N LYS A 143 -16.48 16.49 -5.55
CA LYS A 143 -16.93 15.21 -6.09
C LYS A 143 -18.33 15.33 -6.68
N HIS A 144 -19.26 15.91 -5.95
CA HIS A 144 -20.63 16.15 -6.42
C HIS A 144 -20.66 16.98 -7.70
N TRP A 145 -19.92 18.09 -7.77
CA TRP A 145 -19.86 18.93 -8.98
C TRP A 145 -19.30 18.17 -10.18
N LYS A 146 -18.28 17.34 -9.97
CA LYS A 146 -17.74 16.48 -11.03
C LYS A 146 -18.77 15.48 -11.55
N GLU A 147 -19.53 14.84 -10.66
CA GLU A 147 -20.57 13.87 -11.01
C GLU A 147 -21.73 14.55 -11.76
N THR A 148 -22.17 15.72 -11.31
CA THR A 148 -23.20 16.52 -11.98
C THR A 148 -22.77 16.96 -13.39
N ALA A 149 -21.55 17.45 -13.53
CA ALA A 149 -21.01 17.86 -14.83
C ALA A 149 -20.88 16.67 -15.80
N ARG A 150 -20.53 15.49 -15.29
CA ARG A 150 -20.47 14.26 -16.09
C ARG A 150 -21.85 13.82 -16.57
N ALA A 151 -22.84 13.78 -15.69
CA ALA A 151 -24.21 13.41 -16.03
C ALA A 151 -24.83 14.36 -17.07
N ALA A 152 -24.58 15.68 -16.93
CA ALA A 152 -25.02 16.66 -17.92
C ALA A 152 -24.41 16.42 -19.31
N LYS A 153 -23.12 16.06 -19.37
CA LYS A 153 -22.44 15.73 -20.63
C LYS A 153 -22.99 14.45 -21.27
N GLU A 154 -23.26 13.42 -20.50
CA GLU A 154 -23.83 12.16 -20.97
C GLU A 154 -25.25 12.35 -21.53
N SER A 155 -26.08 13.19 -20.90
CA SER A 155 -27.44 13.52 -21.40
C SER A 155 -27.41 14.29 -22.73
N MET A 156 -26.42 15.18 -22.93
CA MET A 156 -26.22 15.90 -24.18
C MET A 156 -25.74 15.04 -25.35
N THR A 157 -25.13 13.89 -25.05
CA THR A 157 -24.59 12.99 -26.09
C THR A 157 -25.65 11.99 -26.58
N LEU A 158 -26.74 11.84 -25.84
CA LEU A 158 -27.87 10.93 -26.13
C LEU A 158 -29.07 11.64 -26.81
N SER A 159 -29.00 12.94 -26.94
CA SER A 159 -29.93 13.79 -27.68
C SER A 159 -29.40 14.16 -29.07
#